data_07c77bea808e263c9b540ad4181f59d4
#
_entry.id   07c77bea808e263c9b540ad4181f59d4
#
_cell.length_a   1.000
_cell.length_b   1.000
_cell.length_c   1.000
_cell.angle_alpha   90.00
_cell.angle_beta   90.00
_cell.angle_gamma   90.00
#
_symmetry.space_group_name_H-M   'P 1'
#
loop_
_entity.id
_entity.type
_entity.pdbx_description
1 polymer ?
#
loop_
_entity_poly.entity_id
_entity_poly.type
_entity_poly.pdbx_seq_one_letter_code
_entity_poly.pdbx_strand_id
1 'polypeptide(L)'
;MIKAIRKSLPFILILIITFIFSCRKQKPEITIEISPDPMAVPVANKTPRKASVRIKGTNDTSIKVRWSSENSAIAKVTDDGLITGISVGETNIIATLANGNGIAKGRLIIYDTLDYKLRITLKDKGPVKYSLSKPQDFLSARAIAKRNKMSIAIDSADIPIASDYLSQIEKAGGKIVTQSKWLKTVSVQVSDQSFIEKFRALPFVKEVAPIWLGKKDTTAYLKTLVNISFSTAPRSVASPEYYGVAWDNIRQNNGQALHDSGYKGQGMEIAVIDAGFKDLMNNPILKNINIKGSKSFIYEKFNPFNYGNHGVYVTSCMATNKANSFVGTAPEAAYWLLMTEDEDTEFPVEEDYLVAALEYADSVGANAANISLGYIGFDKSFPAYKFEDMNGNTAFASRGANIAADKGLLVVVAAGNDRSWVGTPADAPGVLTVGGIDKNGNISSFSSYGITIDQRVKPDVLALATGDALVSLSGAYGSGNGTSFASPVMCGLATCLWQAYPKLSNKDIISVIRQSGNRYIAPLMPFGYGVADMQKAMQLAKALSESK
;
A
#
# COMPACT_ATOMS: atom_id res chain seq x y z
N MET A 1 -41.60 -88.05 8.93
CA MET A 1 -40.27 -88.72 8.95
C MET A 1 -39.28 -87.68 9.42
N ILE A 2 -38.91 -87.73 10.69
CA ILE A 2 -37.62 -88.19 11.22
C ILE A 2 -36.47 -87.39 10.61
N LYS A 3 -35.66 -86.64 11.34
CA LYS A 3 -34.92 -86.81 12.61
C LYS A 3 -34.35 -85.46 13.08
N ALA A 4 -34.35 -85.29 14.39
CA ALA A 4 -33.60 -84.31 15.16
C ALA A 4 -32.10 -84.56 15.09
N ILE A 5 -31.28 -83.47 15.12
CA ILE A 5 -29.97 -83.54 15.76
C ILE A 5 -29.76 -82.22 16.51
N ARG A 6 -29.59 -82.32 17.81
CA ARG A 6 -29.04 -81.36 18.76
C ARG A 6 -27.58 -81.04 18.40
N LYS A 7 -27.13 -79.81 18.49
CA LYS A 7 -25.77 -79.51 18.99
C LYS A 7 -25.71 -78.07 19.54
N SER A 8 -25.52 -78.08 20.86
CA SER A 8 -24.74 -77.20 21.76
C SER A 8 -24.42 -75.74 21.36
N LEU A 9 -25.00 -74.82 22.15
CA LEU A 9 -24.50 -73.45 22.34
C LEU A 9 -23.15 -73.47 23.09
N PRO A 10 -22.20 -72.60 22.78
CA PRO A 10 -21.25 -72.09 23.75
C PRO A 10 -21.71 -70.69 24.25
N PHE A 11 -21.74 -70.58 25.57
CA PHE A 11 -21.85 -69.29 26.28
C PHE A 11 -20.74 -68.34 25.84
N ILE A 12 -21.12 -67.26 25.21
CA ILE A 12 -20.23 -66.11 25.04
C ILE A 12 -20.50 -65.11 26.17
N LEU A 13 -19.55 -65.05 27.08
CA LEU A 13 -19.51 -64.13 28.20
C LEU A 13 -19.24 -62.70 27.61
N ILE A 14 -20.28 -61.88 27.54
CA ILE A 14 -20.13 -60.49 27.14
C ILE A 14 -19.56 -59.72 28.34
N LEU A 15 -18.28 -59.43 28.28
CA LEU A 15 -17.60 -58.55 29.22
C LEU A 15 -17.99 -57.10 28.85
N ILE A 16 -18.95 -56.53 29.58
CA ILE A 16 -19.28 -55.09 29.46
C ILE A 16 -18.15 -54.30 30.12
N ILE A 17 -17.20 -53.85 29.32
CA ILE A 17 -16.22 -52.83 29.74
C ILE A 17 -16.92 -51.49 29.73
N THR A 18 -17.38 -51.06 30.90
CA THR A 18 -17.83 -49.67 31.12
C THR A 18 -16.62 -48.76 31.03
N PHE A 19 -16.41 -48.15 29.86
CA PHE A 19 -15.53 -47.01 29.72
C PHE A 19 -16.17 -45.83 30.47
N ILE A 20 -15.71 -45.59 31.69
CA ILE A 20 -15.98 -44.34 32.40
C ILE A 20 -15.16 -43.28 31.68
N PHE A 21 -15.78 -42.60 30.71
CA PHE A 21 -15.25 -41.33 30.19
C PHE A 21 -15.30 -40.33 31.36
N SER A 22 -14.19 -40.21 32.07
CA SER A 22 -13.96 -39.09 32.97
C SER A 22 -13.86 -37.82 32.12
N CYS A 23 -14.98 -37.14 31.98
CA CYS A 23 -15.05 -35.82 31.40
C CYS A 23 -14.31 -34.87 32.37
N ARG A 24 -12.96 -34.85 32.31
CA ARG A 24 -12.20 -33.76 32.91
C ARG A 24 -12.60 -32.51 32.14
N LYS A 25 -13.45 -31.66 32.73
CA LYS A 25 -13.63 -30.28 32.28
C LYS A 25 -12.21 -29.69 32.22
N GLN A 26 -11.68 -29.56 31.02
CA GLN A 26 -10.48 -28.75 30.81
C GLN A 26 -10.77 -27.39 31.43
N LYS A 27 -9.95 -26.97 32.40
CA LYS A 27 -10.03 -25.60 32.90
C LYS A 27 -9.84 -24.69 31.68
N PRO A 28 -10.71 -23.67 31.47
CA PRO A 28 -10.55 -22.76 30.36
C PRO A 28 -9.14 -22.16 30.41
N GLU A 29 -8.47 -22.18 29.28
CA GLU A 29 -7.14 -21.61 29.13
C GLU A 29 -7.23 -20.10 29.38
N ILE A 30 -6.42 -19.59 30.31
CA ILE A 30 -6.38 -18.16 30.60
C ILE A 30 -5.57 -17.49 29.49
N THR A 31 -6.24 -16.62 28.71
CA THR A 31 -5.60 -15.80 27.69
C THR A 31 -5.65 -14.33 28.08
N ILE A 32 -4.61 -13.58 27.69
CA ILE A 32 -4.53 -12.14 27.92
C ILE A 32 -4.29 -11.40 26.60
N GLU A 33 -4.92 -10.25 26.49
CA GLU A 33 -4.78 -9.35 25.34
C GLU A 33 -4.48 -7.94 25.84
N ILE A 34 -3.52 -7.25 25.22
CA ILE A 34 -3.22 -5.85 25.51
C ILE A 34 -4.12 -4.94 24.67
N SER A 35 -4.56 -3.83 25.26
CA SER A 35 -5.39 -2.84 24.60
C SER A 35 -4.94 -1.41 24.99
N PRO A 36 -4.89 -0.50 24.00
CA PRO A 36 -4.96 -0.71 22.55
C PRO A 36 -3.71 -1.38 22.00
N ASP A 37 -3.81 -2.06 20.85
CA ASP A 37 -2.69 -2.64 20.11
C ASP A 37 -2.88 -2.37 18.59
N PRO A 38 -2.00 -1.61 17.93
CA PRO A 38 -0.82 -0.93 18.48
C PRO A 38 -1.17 0.28 19.35
N MET A 39 -0.25 0.64 20.25
CA MET A 39 -0.32 1.87 21.03
C MET A 39 0.72 2.87 20.54
N ALA A 40 0.30 4.12 20.28
CA ALA A 40 1.21 5.21 19.91
C ALA A 40 1.38 6.19 21.09
N VAL A 41 2.63 6.54 21.40
CA VAL A 41 2.98 7.45 22.50
C VAL A 41 4.06 8.42 22.02
N PRO A 42 3.91 9.74 22.27
CA PRO A 42 4.96 10.69 21.90
C PRO A 42 6.22 10.55 22.78
N VAL A 43 7.36 10.89 22.23
CA VAL A 43 8.61 11.02 22.98
C VAL A 43 8.42 12.03 24.10
N ALA A 44 8.96 11.73 25.31
CA ALA A 44 8.88 12.60 26.48
C ALA A 44 7.44 13.07 26.80
N ASN A 45 6.46 12.19 26.62
CA ASN A 45 5.05 12.50 26.84
C ASN A 45 4.79 13.05 28.26
N LYS A 46 4.23 14.25 28.31
CA LYS A 46 3.86 14.91 29.58
C LYS A 46 2.62 14.27 30.22
N THR A 47 1.76 13.67 29.42
CA THR A 47 0.58 12.93 29.88
C THR A 47 0.83 11.45 29.66
N PRO A 48 1.01 10.67 30.75
CA PRO A 48 1.24 9.23 30.61
C PRO A 48 0.09 8.53 29.89
N ARG A 49 0.42 7.64 28.96
CA ARG A 49 -0.53 6.71 28.35
C ARG A 49 -0.54 5.42 29.13
N LYS A 50 -1.75 4.91 29.42
CA LYS A 50 -1.93 3.67 30.18
C LYS A 50 -2.29 2.53 29.25
N ALA A 51 -1.50 1.46 29.27
CA ALA A 51 -1.87 0.18 28.71
C ALA A 51 -2.84 -0.56 29.64
N SER A 52 -3.76 -1.30 29.08
CA SER A 52 -4.66 -2.18 29.81
C SER A 52 -4.58 -3.59 29.26
N VAL A 53 -4.99 -4.58 30.07
CA VAL A 53 -5.14 -5.97 29.62
C VAL A 53 -6.58 -6.42 29.76
N ARG A 54 -7.02 -7.23 28.80
CA ARG A 54 -8.24 -8.03 28.91
C ARG A 54 -7.86 -9.47 29.18
N ILE A 55 -8.33 -10.02 30.31
CA ILE A 55 -8.10 -11.40 30.69
C ILE A 55 -9.36 -12.20 30.36
N LYS A 56 -9.21 -13.30 29.63
CA LYS A 56 -10.29 -14.24 29.27
C LYS A 56 -10.03 -15.59 29.92
N GLY A 57 -11.07 -16.39 30.15
CA GLY A 57 -10.95 -17.73 30.70
C GLY A 57 -10.95 -17.79 32.24
N THR A 58 -11.15 -16.65 32.94
CA THR A 58 -11.27 -16.58 34.39
C THR A 58 -12.21 -15.44 34.81
N ASN A 59 -12.87 -15.62 35.96
CA ASN A 59 -13.66 -14.57 36.64
C ASN A 59 -12.89 -13.96 37.81
N ASP A 60 -11.62 -14.30 38.01
CA ASP A 60 -10.81 -13.78 39.09
C ASP A 60 -10.29 -12.38 38.69
N THR A 61 -10.83 -11.33 39.32
CA THR A 61 -10.45 -9.94 39.10
C THR A 61 -9.23 -9.50 39.95
N SER A 62 -8.71 -10.37 40.82
CA SER A 62 -7.56 -10.09 41.69
C SER A 62 -6.21 -10.36 41.03
N ILE A 63 -6.19 -10.89 39.81
CA ILE A 63 -4.96 -11.25 39.09
C ILE A 63 -4.14 -9.98 38.78
N LYS A 64 -2.96 -9.89 39.41
CA LYS A 64 -2.02 -8.80 39.14
C LYS A 64 -1.27 -9.03 37.84
N VAL A 65 -1.01 -7.92 37.12
CA VAL A 65 -0.24 -7.87 35.88
C VAL A 65 1.09 -7.17 36.15
N ARG A 66 2.18 -7.75 35.65
CA ARG A 66 3.50 -7.10 35.60
C ARG A 66 3.75 -6.63 34.17
N TRP A 67 4.25 -5.43 34.05
CA TRP A 67 4.57 -4.80 32.77
C TRP A 67 6.07 -4.69 32.56
N SER A 68 6.52 -4.87 31.32
CA SER A 68 7.89 -4.58 30.90
C SER A 68 7.91 -4.09 29.46
N SER A 69 9.00 -3.40 29.10
CA SER A 69 9.29 -3.04 27.70
C SER A 69 10.42 -3.92 27.19
N GLU A 70 10.31 -4.39 25.94
CA GLU A 70 11.40 -5.14 25.28
C GLU A 70 12.62 -4.26 25.00
N ASN A 71 12.41 -2.96 24.82
CA ASN A 71 13.51 -2.01 24.62
C ASN A 71 13.31 -0.76 25.48
N SER A 72 13.96 -0.72 26.63
CA SER A 72 13.89 0.41 27.57
C SER A 72 14.56 1.70 27.06
N ALA A 73 15.37 1.63 26.00
CA ALA A 73 15.92 2.81 25.32
C ALA A 73 14.87 3.50 24.41
N ILE A 74 13.82 2.79 24.02
CA ILE A 74 12.71 3.34 23.23
C ILE A 74 11.58 3.77 24.15
N ALA A 75 11.17 2.93 25.10
CA ALA A 75 10.08 3.23 26.02
C ALA A 75 10.27 2.55 27.37
N LYS A 76 9.78 3.19 28.44
CA LYS A 76 9.63 2.60 29.78
C LYS A 76 8.16 2.40 30.08
N VAL A 77 7.86 1.38 30.86
CA VAL A 77 6.52 1.12 31.38
C VAL A 77 6.61 0.84 32.88
N THR A 78 5.69 1.42 33.65
CA THR A 78 5.61 1.22 35.09
C THR A 78 4.79 -0.01 35.44
N ASP A 79 4.83 -0.46 36.70
CA ASP A 79 4.08 -1.65 37.16
C ASP A 79 2.56 -1.51 37.02
N ASP A 80 2.03 -0.30 36.96
CA ASP A 80 0.61 -0.01 36.73
C ASP A 80 0.26 0.22 35.24
N GLY A 81 1.23 0.00 34.34
CA GLY A 81 1.03 0.08 32.89
C GLY A 81 1.16 1.49 32.29
N LEU A 82 1.69 2.49 33.03
CA LEU A 82 1.95 3.82 32.49
C LEU A 82 3.21 3.82 31.62
N ILE A 83 3.07 4.34 30.40
CA ILE A 83 4.11 4.32 29.36
C ILE A 83 4.73 5.70 29.21
N THR A 84 6.06 5.75 29.18
CA THR A 84 6.87 6.92 28.85
C THR A 84 7.72 6.64 27.63
N GLY A 85 7.55 7.44 26.56
CA GLY A 85 8.42 7.42 25.38
C GLY A 85 9.78 8.04 25.67
N ILE A 86 10.86 7.34 25.32
CA ILE A 86 12.26 7.77 25.55
C ILE A 86 12.90 8.24 24.25
N SER A 87 12.76 7.46 23.17
CA SER A 87 13.26 7.80 21.84
C SER A 87 12.30 7.30 20.77
N VAL A 88 12.28 7.98 19.64
CA VAL A 88 11.46 7.56 18.47
C VAL A 88 11.86 6.15 18.04
N GLY A 89 10.86 5.30 17.78
CA GLY A 89 11.06 3.93 17.35
C GLY A 89 9.90 3.02 17.76
N GLU A 90 10.06 1.74 17.49
CA GLU A 90 9.11 0.70 17.87
C GLU A 90 9.71 -0.24 18.90
N THR A 91 8.86 -0.69 19.81
CA THR A 91 9.16 -1.76 20.76
C THR A 91 7.87 -2.48 21.11
N ASN A 92 7.97 -3.59 21.85
CA ASN A 92 6.79 -4.20 22.45
C ASN A 92 6.74 -3.90 23.94
N ILE A 93 5.53 -3.73 24.46
CA ILE A 93 5.23 -3.89 25.87
C ILE A 93 4.76 -5.31 26.13
N ILE A 94 5.18 -5.85 27.27
CA ILE A 94 4.85 -7.21 27.69
C ILE A 94 4.03 -7.12 28.96
N ALA A 95 2.87 -7.75 28.95
CA ALA A 95 2.04 -7.98 30.12
C ALA A 95 2.17 -9.44 30.54
N THR A 96 2.60 -9.68 31.79
CA THR A 96 2.72 -11.03 32.35
C THR A 96 1.82 -11.14 33.58
N LEU A 97 0.99 -12.18 33.64
CA LEU A 97 0.20 -12.46 34.83
C LEU A 97 1.11 -12.89 35.99
N ALA A 98 0.87 -12.33 37.18
CA ALA A 98 1.72 -12.60 38.35
C ALA A 98 1.76 -14.08 38.78
N ASN A 99 0.76 -14.87 38.39
CA ASN A 99 0.70 -16.32 38.59
C ASN A 99 1.47 -17.13 37.52
N GLY A 100 2.11 -16.47 36.56
CA GLY A 100 2.88 -17.12 35.48
C GLY A 100 2.06 -17.77 34.36
N ASN A 101 0.73 -17.72 34.42
CA ASN A 101 -0.14 -18.46 33.50
C ASN A 101 -0.58 -17.70 32.25
N GLY A 102 0.09 -16.60 31.89
CA GLY A 102 -0.22 -15.86 30.67
C GLY A 102 0.74 -14.72 30.39
N ILE A 103 1.10 -14.57 29.12
CA ILE A 103 1.93 -13.48 28.59
C ILE A 103 1.24 -12.93 27.36
N ALA A 104 1.16 -11.60 27.25
CA ALA A 104 0.78 -10.90 26.03
C ALA A 104 1.84 -9.88 25.63
N LYS A 105 2.00 -9.69 24.33
CA LYS A 105 2.82 -8.63 23.76
C LYS A 105 1.90 -7.66 23.02
N GLY A 106 2.07 -6.38 23.28
CA GLY A 106 1.41 -5.30 22.57
C GLY A 106 2.44 -4.41 21.90
N ARG A 107 2.22 -4.05 20.65
CA ARG A 107 3.12 -3.19 19.90
C ARG A 107 3.01 -1.74 20.37
N LEU A 108 4.16 -1.11 20.62
CA LEU A 108 4.27 0.27 21.05
C LEU A 108 5.12 1.08 20.08
N ILE A 109 4.57 2.20 19.66
CA ILE A 109 5.19 3.16 18.75
C ILE A 109 5.49 4.42 19.52
N ILE A 110 6.76 4.84 19.54
CA ILE A 110 7.16 6.13 20.08
C ILE A 110 7.46 7.07 18.92
N TYR A 111 6.67 8.15 18.82
CA TYR A 111 6.79 9.15 17.76
C TYR A 111 7.28 10.50 18.30
N ASP A 112 7.80 11.35 17.41
CA ASP A 112 8.32 12.67 17.78
C ASP A 112 7.19 13.65 18.08
N THR A 113 7.40 14.51 19.08
CA THR A 113 6.43 15.55 19.52
C THR A 113 6.61 16.88 18.82
N LEU A 114 7.43 16.95 17.76
CA LEU A 114 7.50 18.17 16.96
C LEU A 114 6.14 18.40 16.30
N ASP A 115 5.58 19.61 16.46
CA ASP A 115 4.17 19.88 16.20
C ASP A 115 3.85 20.30 14.76
N TYR A 116 4.88 20.48 13.90
CA TYR A 116 4.70 20.97 12.52
C TYR A 116 5.64 20.27 11.55
N LYS A 117 5.14 20.04 10.32
CA LYS A 117 6.02 19.76 9.18
C LYS A 117 5.85 20.87 8.14
N LEU A 118 6.98 21.31 7.61
CA LEU A 118 7.06 22.38 6.63
C LEU A 118 7.70 21.83 5.36
N ARG A 119 7.13 22.16 4.20
CA ARG A 119 7.75 21.96 2.88
C ARG A 119 8.57 23.20 2.53
N ILE A 120 9.86 23.03 2.36
CA ILE A 120 10.79 24.06 1.92
C ILE A 120 11.02 23.84 0.42
N THR A 121 10.57 24.75 -0.42
CA THR A 121 10.84 24.74 -1.87
C THR A 121 12.13 25.49 -2.11
N LEU A 122 13.06 24.87 -2.83
CA LEU A 122 14.37 25.44 -3.15
C LEU A 122 14.35 26.13 -4.52
N LYS A 123 15.20 27.16 -4.69
CA LYS A 123 15.43 27.81 -5.99
C LYS A 123 16.14 26.88 -6.97
N ASP A 124 17.13 26.16 -6.45
CA ASP A 124 17.96 25.18 -7.18
C ASP A 124 18.34 24.02 -6.24
N LYS A 125 19.28 23.19 -6.63
CA LYS A 125 19.75 22.03 -5.83
C LYS A 125 21.07 22.26 -5.11
N GLY A 126 21.63 23.46 -5.25
CA GLY A 126 22.91 23.85 -4.64
C GLY A 126 24.15 23.28 -5.34
N PRO A 127 25.34 23.47 -4.74
CA PRO A 127 26.60 22.97 -5.26
C PRO A 127 26.68 21.44 -5.09
N VAL A 128 26.09 20.70 -6.05
CA VAL A 128 26.02 19.24 -6.01
C VAL A 128 27.38 18.61 -6.34
N LYS A 129 27.73 17.53 -5.65
CA LYS A 129 28.94 16.74 -5.90
C LYS A 129 28.76 15.72 -7.03
N TYR A 130 27.52 15.43 -7.41
CA TYR A 130 27.18 14.43 -8.42
C TYR A 130 27.35 14.98 -9.84
N SER A 131 27.76 14.09 -10.76
CA SER A 131 27.90 14.41 -12.18
C SER A 131 26.98 13.55 -13.02
N LEU A 132 26.36 14.13 -14.04
CA LEU A 132 25.56 13.39 -15.02
C LEU A 132 26.38 12.37 -15.81
N SER A 133 27.71 12.52 -15.89
CA SER A 133 28.62 11.53 -16.48
C SER A 133 28.85 10.30 -15.60
N LYS A 134 28.41 10.33 -14.32
CA LYS A 134 28.51 9.23 -13.36
C LYS A 134 27.16 8.92 -12.74
N PRO A 135 26.16 8.50 -13.53
CA PRO A 135 24.81 8.28 -13.03
C PRO A 135 24.70 7.14 -12.00
N GLN A 136 25.67 6.22 -11.98
CA GLN A 136 25.75 5.13 -10.99
C GLN A 136 25.89 5.63 -9.55
N ASP A 137 26.26 6.89 -9.32
CA ASP A 137 26.37 7.48 -7.98
C ASP A 137 25.00 7.79 -7.35
N PHE A 138 23.91 7.81 -8.17
CA PHE A 138 22.56 8.16 -7.71
C PHE A 138 21.42 7.35 -8.35
N LEU A 139 21.72 6.49 -9.33
CA LEU A 139 20.77 5.56 -9.95
C LEU A 139 21.33 4.14 -9.93
N SER A 140 20.47 3.14 -9.76
CA SER A 140 20.86 1.75 -9.87
C SER A 140 21.24 1.39 -11.32
N ALA A 141 22.03 0.31 -11.49
CA ALA A 141 22.36 -0.20 -12.81
C ALA A 141 21.10 -0.55 -13.63
N ARG A 142 20.05 -1.06 -12.98
CA ARG A 142 18.75 -1.35 -13.59
C ARG A 142 18.05 -0.08 -14.08
N ALA A 143 18.04 0.98 -13.27
CA ALA A 143 17.47 2.27 -13.67
C ALA A 143 18.18 2.87 -14.87
N ILE A 144 19.51 2.84 -14.88
CA ILE A 144 20.35 3.32 -16.01
C ILE A 144 20.05 2.50 -17.28
N ALA A 145 20.00 1.16 -17.16
CA ALA A 145 19.69 0.28 -18.29
C ALA A 145 18.27 0.54 -18.85
N LYS A 146 17.28 0.78 -17.97
CA LYS A 146 15.91 1.17 -18.37
C LYS A 146 15.90 2.48 -19.13
N ARG A 147 16.60 3.54 -18.63
CA ARG A 147 16.71 4.83 -19.31
C ARG A 147 17.33 4.70 -20.70
N ASN A 148 18.45 3.98 -20.80
CA ASN A 148 19.13 3.73 -22.07
C ASN A 148 18.23 3.01 -23.07
N LYS A 149 17.55 1.96 -22.63
CA LYS A 149 16.64 1.16 -23.47
C LYS A 149 15.47 2.01 -24.01
N MET A 150 14.96 2.92 -23.22
CA MET A 150 13.83 3.80 -23.58
C MET A 150 14.26 5.12 -24.21
N SER A 151 15.55 5.34 -24.41
CA SER A 151 16.13 6.61 -24.89
C SER A 151 15.72 7.83 -24.04
N ILE A 152 15.60 7.62 -22.73
CA ILE A 152 15.26 8.67 -21.76
C ILE A 152 16.56 9.24 -21.18
N ALA A 153 16.75 10.53 -21.34
CA ALA A 153 17.94 11.23 -20.83
C ALA A 153 18.00 11.19 -19.30
N ILE A 154 19.21 11.00 -18.79
CA ILE A 154 19.53 11.29 -17.39
C ILE A 154 19.90 12.76 -17.35
N ASP A 155 19.17 13.55 -16.56
CA ASP A 155 19.27 15.00 -16.55
C ASP A 155 19.41 15.58 -15.13
N SER A 156 19.39 16.90 -15.02
CA SER A 156 19.54 17.58 -13.73
C SER A 156 18.43 17.25 -12.73
N ALA A 157 17.25 16.75 -13.16
CA ALA A 157 16.20 16.31 -12.25
C ALA A 157 16.61 15.06 -11.46
N ASP A 158 17.47 14.22 -12.03
CA ASP A 158 17.94 12.99 -11.40
C ASP A 158 18.99 13.22 -10.29
N ILE A 159 19.69 14.36 -10.33
CA ILE A 159 20.73 14.71 -9.36
C ILE A 159 20.11 15.02 -8.00
N PRO A 160 20.59 14.42 -6.89
CA PRO A 160 20.16 14.74 -5.53
C PRO A 160 20.39 16.21 -5.13
N ILE A 161 19.68 16.67 -4.11
CA ILE A 161 19.91 17.99 -3.49
C ILE A 161 21.28 17.98 -2.78
N ALA A 162 22.01 19.08 -2.86
CA ALA A 162 23.33 19.22 -2.25
C ALA A 162 23.27 19.04 -0.72
N SER A 163 24.18 18.24 -0.18
CA SER A 163 24.30 18.00 1.26
C SER A 163 24.54 19.28 2.07
N ASP A 164 25.16 20.29 1.46
CA ASP A 164 25.37 21.59 2.09
C ASP A 164 24.03 22.31 2.37
N TYR A 165 23.09 22.30 1.43
CA TYR A 165 21.74 22.86 1.65
C TYR A 165 20.98 22.10 2.74
N LEU A 166 21.06 20.77 2.71
CA LEU A 166 20.44 19.93 3.75
C LEU A 166 21.01 20.26 5.13
N SER A 167 22.34 20.34 5.25
CA SER A 167 23.02 20.70 6.52
C SER A 167 22.67 22.11 7.01
N GLN A 168 22.51 23.09 6.10
CA GLN A 168 22.08 24.44 6.51
C GLN A 168 20.64 24.44 7.03
N ILE A 169 19.74 23.69 6.41
CA ILE A 169 18.36 23.50 6.90
C ILE A 169 18.34 22.85 8.28
N GLU A 170 19.15 21.82 8.51
CA GLU A 170 19.26 21.16 9.81
C GLU A 170 19.85 22.10 10.88
N LYS A 171 20.90 22.88 10.55
CA LYS A 171 21.47 23.90 11.44
C LYS A 171 20.47 25.00 11.79
N ALA A 172 19.55 25.32 10.88
CA ALA A 172 18.47 26.27 11.14
C ALA A 172 17.36 25.69 12.05
N GLY A 173 17.45 24.39 12.41
CA GLY A 173 16.57 23.70 13.35
C GLY A 173 15.51 22.79 12.71
N GLY A 174 15.61 22.53 11.42
CA GLY A 174 14.73 21.57 10.73
C GLY A 174 15.23 20.14 10.88
N LYS A 175 14.38 19.21 11.32
CA LYS A 175 14.63 17.78 11.22
C LYS A 175 14.09 17.30 9.88
N ILE A 176 14.96 16.92 8.96
CA ILE A 176 14.57 16.47 7.63
C ILE A 176 13.73 15.17 7.75
N VAL A 177 12.55 15.15 7.14
CA VAL A 177 11.65 13.99 7.09
C VAL A 177 11.64 13.35 5.71
N THR A 178 11.64 14.17 4.65
CA THR A 178 11.74 13.69 3.27
C THR A 178 12.26 14.78 2.35
N GLN A 179 12.60 14.41 1.13
CA GLN A 179 13.06 15.35 0.11
C GLN A 179 12.65 14.87 -1.28
N SER A 180 12.46 15.81 -2.19
CA SER A 180 12.25 15.55 -3.60
C SER A 180 13.33 16.22 -4.44
N LYS A 181 14.15 15.42 -5.11
CA LYS A 181 15.11 15.91 -6.11
C LYS A 181 14.40 16.42 -7.36
N TRP A 182 13.24 15.85 -7.70
CA TRP A 182 12.48 16.25 -8.88
C TRP A 182 11.82 17.62 -8.71
N LEU A 183 11.17 17.84 -7.57
CA LEU A 183 10.44 19.06 -7.26
C LEU A 183 11.26 20.10 -6.50
N LYS A 184 12.52 19.77 -6.16
CA LYS A 184 13.45 20.63 -5.39
C LYS A 184 12.85 21.04 -4.04
N THR A 185 12.35 20.07 -3.28
CA THR A 185 11.75 20.32 -1.96
C THR A 185 12.44 19.52 -0.87
N VAL A 186 12.45 20.08 0.33
CA VAL A 186 12.88 19.42 1.56
C VAL A 186 11.77 19.61 2.58
N SER A 187 11.22 18.52 3.09
CA SER A 187 10.20 18.55 4.13
C SER A 187 10.84 18.30 5.47
N VAL A 188 10.59 19.20 6.40
CA VAL A 188 11.20 19.20 7.73
C VAL A 188 10.16 19.18 8.83
N GLN A 189 10.51 18.60 9.97
CA GLN A 189 9.73 18.65 11.19
C GLN A 189 10.33 19.69 12.13
N VAL A 190 9.50 20.52 12.77
CA VAL A 190 9.88 21.61 13.66
C VAL A 190 8.92 21.74 14.84
N SER A 191 9.31 22.47 15.90
CA SER A 191 8.51 22.62 17.11
C SER A 191 7.32 23.58 16.95
N ASP A 192 7.44 24.56 16.05
CA ASP A 192 6.41 25.60 15.88
C ASP A 192 6.54 26.33 14.53
N GLN A 193 5.57 27.20 14.25
CA GLN A 193 5.49 27.94 12.97
C GLN A 193 6.54 29.06 12.84
N SER A 194 7.22 29.49 13.90
CA SER A 194 8.23 30.54 13.82
C SER A 194 9.41 30.17 12.95
N PHE A 195 9.61 28.87 12.72
CA PHE A 195 10.63 28.35 11.81
C PHE A 195 10.39 28.71 10.34
N ILE A 196 9.16 29.06 9.94
CA ILE A 196 8.88 29.49 8.57
C ILE A 196 9.78 30.67 8.17
N GLU A 197 9.86 31.70 9.01
CA GLU A 197 10.70 32.88 8.71
C GLU A 197 12.20 32.56 8.78
N LYS A 198 12.62 31.66 9.67
CA LYS A 198 14.03 31.22 9.72
C LYS A 198 14.45 30.54 8.43
N PHE A 199 13.61 29.67 7.85
CA PHE A 199 13.92 29.01 6.58
C PHE A 199 13.80 29.95 5.40
N ARG A 200 12.83 30.88 5.39
CA ARG A 200 12.70 31.92 4.35
C ARG A 200 13.93 32.81 4.25
N ALA A 201 14.63 33.02 5.37
CA ALA A 201 15.87 33.80 5.42
C ALA A 201 17.06 33.10 4.74
N LEU A 202 17.00 31.80 4.48
CA LEU A 202 18.05 31.09 3.75
C LEU A 202 18.06 31.50 2.27
N PRO A 203 19.19 31.92 1.69
CA PRO A 203 19.26 32.56 0.37
C PRO A 203 18.80 31.64 -0.78
N PHE A 204 18.88 30.35 -0.60
CA PHE A 204 18.50 29.35 -1.59
C PHE A 204 17.03 28.87 -1.46
N VAL A 205 16.30 29.34 -0.46
CA VAL A 205 14.89 29.01 -0.26
C VAL A 205 14.02 29.92 -1.13
N LYS A 206 13.06 29.33 -1.84
CA LYS A 206 12.06 30.00 -2.65
C LYS A 206 10.78 30.24 -1.87
N GLU A 207 10.32 29.20 -1.14
CA GLU A 207 9.03 29.18 -0.46
C GLU A 207 9.07 28.23 0.73
N VAL A 208 8.28 28.50 1.76
CA VAL A 208 8.05 27.60 2.90
C VAL A 208 6.55 27.54 3.17
N ALA A 209 6.00 26.32 3.17
CA ALA A 209 4.59 26.08 3.41
C ALA A 209 4.39 25.03 4.51
N PRO A 210 3.43 25.20 5.43
CA PRO A 210 3.03 24.15 6.37
C PRO A 210 2.35 23.01 5.59
N ILE A 211 2.64 21.76 5.97
CA ILE A 211 2.10 20.55 5.33
C ILE A 211 1.62 19.51 6.32
N TRP A 212 1.81 19.71 7.62
CA TRP A 212 1.33 18.81 8.65
C TRP A 212 1.26 19.52 10.01
N LEU A 213 0.24 19.19 10.79
CA LEU A 213 0.07 19.62 12.18
C LEU A 213 0.00 18.37 13.07
N GLY A 214 0.80 18.33 14.14
CA GLY A 214 0.92 17.17 15.04
C GLY A 214 -0.29 16.88 15.90
N LYS A 215 -1.29 17.75 15.90
CA LYS A 215 -2.53 17.53 16.64
C LYS A 215 -3.58 16.94 15.70
N LYS A 216 -4.03 15.72 16.03
CA LYS A 216 -5.19 15.12 15.39
C LYS A 216 -6.40 16.07 15.60
N ASP A 217 -6.91 16.64 14.54
CA ASP A 217 -8.18 17.36 14.59
C ASP A 217 -9.28 16.31 14.84
N THR A 218 -10.08 16.49 15.89
CA THR A 218 -11.22 15.60 16.19
C THR A 218 -12.30 15.59 15.10
N THR A 219 -12.11 16.41 14.08
CA THR A 219 -12.98 16.54 12.90
C THR A 219 -12.22 16.11 11.62
N ALA A 220 -11.33 15.13 11.73
CA ALA A 220 -10.59 14.56 10.64
C ALA A 220 -11.46 14.23 9.43
N TYR A 221 -10.93 14.46 8.24
CA TYR A 221 -11.47 13.92 6.99
C TYR A 221 -11.54 12.40 7.13
N LEU A 222 -12.75 11.85 7.04
CA LEU A 222 -12.91 10.40 7.04
C LEU A 222 -12.41 9.88 5.69
N LYS A 223 -11.24 9.26 5.67
CA LYS A 223 -10.79 8.48 4.50
C LYS A 223 -11.93 7.54 4.11
N THR A 224 -12.32 7.56 2.85
CA THR A 224 -13.40 6.68 2.36
C THR A 224 -12.99 5.24 2.61
N LEU A 225 -13.62 4.62 3.62
CA LEU A 225 -13.30 3.26 4.03
C LEU A 225 -13.62 2.31 2.87
N VAL A 226 -12.64 1.54 2.48
CA VAL A 226 -12.82 0.45 1.52
C VAL A 226 -13.64 -0.65 2.21
N ASN A 227 -14.79 -0.98 1.65
CA ASN A 227 -15.63 -2.05 2.20
C ASN A 227 -15.00 -3.41 1.88
N ILE A 228 -14.40 -4.03 2.91
CA ILE A 228 -13.75 -5.33 2.81
C ILE A 228 -14.55 -6.34 3.64
N SER A 229 -14.85 -7.48 3.05
CA SER A 229 -15.52 -8.58 3.73
C SER A 229 -14.74 -9.89 3.53
N PHE A 230 -14.36 -10.52 4.64
CA PHE A 230 -13.77 -11.86 4.63
C PHE A 230 -14.80 -12.86 5.09
N SER A 231 -15.13 -13.83 4.23
CA SER A 231 -16.01 -14.94 4.57
C SER A 231 -15.17 -16.12 5.08
N THR A 232 -15.59 -16.72 6.18
CA THR A 232 -15.03 -17.99 6.67
C THR A 232 -15.52 -19.19 5.85
N ALA A 233 -16.55 -19.02 5.02
CA ALA A 233 -17.04 -20.07 4.14
C ALA A 233 -16.18 -20.15 2.87
N PRO A 234 -15.83 -21.35 2.39
CA PRO A 234 -15.17 -21.49 1.09
C PRO A 234 -16.09 -20.91 0.02
N ARG A 235 -15.62 -19.90 -0.71
CA ARG A 235 -16.33 -19.44 -1.90
C ARG A 235 -16.23 -20.55 -2.94
N SER A 236 -17.37 -21.18 -3.26
CA SER A 236 -17.49 -21.96 -4.48
C SER A 236 -17.53 -20.98 -5.65
N VAL A 237 -16.38 -20.77 -6.29
CA VAL A 237 -16.32 -19.89 -7.46
C VAL A 237 -16.13 -20.73 -8.69
N ALA A 238 -17.01 -20.53 -9.65
CA ALA A 238 -16.81 -20.98 -11.01
C ALA A 238 -15.54 -20.30 -11.55
N SER A 239 -14.48 -21.04 -11.65
CA SER A 239 -13.22 -20.60 -12.20
C SER A 239 -12.98 -21.32 -13.51
N PRO A 240 -12.16 -20.80 -14.41
CA PRO A 240 -11.14 -21.63 -14.96
C PRO A 240 -10.20 -22.01 -13.82
N GLU A 241 -10.07 -23.30 -13.57
CA GLU A 241 -9.47 -23.88 -12.34
C GLU A 241 -8.21 -23.20 -11.85
N TYR A 242 -7.35 -22.76 -12.75
CA TYR A 242 -6.06 -22.15 -12.45
C TYR A 242 -6.16 -20.88 -11.58
N TYR A 243 -7.16 -20.00 -11.81
CA TYR A 243 -7.27 -18.70 -11.12
C TYR A 243 -8.00 -18.78 -9.79
N GLY A 244 -8.82 -19.80 -9.58
CA GLY A 244 -9.60 -19.96 -8.38
C GLY A 244 -10.51 -18.74 -8.11
N VAL A 245 -10.49 -18.24 -6.87
CA VAL A 245 -11.35 -17.11 -6.47
C VAL A 245 -11.06 -15.80 -7.20
N ALA A 246 -9.86 -15.65 -7.78
CA ALA A 246 -9.46 -14.44 -8.51
C ALA A 246 -9.90 -14.40 -9.97
N TRP A 247 -10.69 -15.38 -10.43
CA TRP A 247 -11.09 -15.42 -11.84
C TRP A 247 -11.77 -14.15 -12.31
N ASP A 248 -12.64 -13.56 -11.50
CA ASP A 248 -13.33 -12.32 -11.88
C ASP A 248 -12.36 -11.14 -12.01
N ASN A 249 -11.31 -11.07 -11.22
CA ASN A 249 -10.25 -10.05 -11.34
C ASN A 249 -9.50 -10.16 -12.68
N ILE A 250 -9.36 -11.37 -13.22
CA ILE A 250 -8.62 -11.65 -14.46
C ILE A 250 -9.49 -11.48 -15.69
N ARG A 251 -10.67 -12.15 -15.70
CA ARG A 251 -11.50 -12.28 -16.91
C ARG A 251 -12.13 -10.98 -17.37
N GLN A 252 -12.40 -10.03 -16.46
CA GLN A 252 -13.04 -8.75 -16.83
C GLN A 252 -12.26 -7.99 -17.90
N ASN A 253 -10.94 -8.13 -17.89
CA ASN A 253 -10.04 -7.49 -18.83
C ASN A 253 -9.36 -8.49 -19.79
N ASN A 254 -9.87 -9.71 -19.95
CA ASN A 254 -9.24 -10.79 -20.74
C ASN A 254 -7.75 -11.03 -20.35
N GLY A 255 -7.42 -10.87 -19.07
CA GLY A 255 -6.05 -10.98 -18.56
C GLY A 255 -5.43 -12.37 -18.75
N GLN A 256 -6.28 -13.42 -18.82
CA GLN A 256 -5.83 -14.79 -19.10
C GLN A 256 -5.07 -14.90 -20.42
N ALA A 257 -5.36 -14.08 -21.43
CA ALA A 257 -4.66 -14.11 -22.71
C ALA A 257 -3.16 -13.83 -22.57
N LEU A 258 -2.76 -12.96 -21.64
CA LEU A 258 -1.36 -12.71 -21.30
C LEU A 258 -0.72 -13.93 -20.64
N HIS A 259 -1.38 -14.49 -19.64
CA HIS A 259 -0.87 -15.64 -18.88
C HIS A 259 -0.77 -16.91 -19.74
N ASP A 260 -1.76 -17.16 -20.60
CA ASP A 260 -1.77 -18.28 -21.55
C ASP A 260 -0.63 -18.17 -22.59
N SER A 261 -0.23 -16.93 -22.89
CA SER A 261 0.94 -16.63 -23.73
C SER A 261 2.27 -16.66 -22.97
N GLY A 262 2.27 -17.01 -21.66
CA GLY A 262 3.46 -17.12 -20.82
C GLY A 262 3.92 -15.83 -20.15
N TYR A 263 3.16 -14.74 -20.25
CA TYR A 263 3.51 -13.45 -19.66
C TYR A 263 2.80 -13.25 -18.32
N LYS A 264 3.53 -13.52 -17.22
CA LYS A 264 3.04 -13.47 -15.83
C LYS A 264 3.82 -12.49 -14.94
N GLY A 265 4.66 -11.64 -15.56
CA GLY A 265 5.46 -10.63 -14.87
C GLY A 265 6.92 -11.01 -14.62
N GLN A 266 7.41 -12.13 -15.12
CA GLN A 266 8.81 -12.55 -14.93
C GLN A 266 9.80 -11.46 -15.37
N GLY A 267 10.75 -11.13 -14.47
CA GLY A 267 11.77 -10.11 -14.71
C GLY A 267 11.27 -8.66 -14.60
N MET A 268 9.97 -8.46 -14.41
CA MET A 268 9.38 -7.15 -14.16
C MET A 268 9.37 -6.83 -12.67
N GLU A 269 9.49 -5.54 -12.34
CA GLU A 269 9.44 -5.05 -10.96
C GLU A 269 8.34 -4.00 -10.81
N ILE A 270 7.48 -4.19 -9.81
CA ILE A 270 6.34 -3.31 -9.50
C ILE A 270 6.55 -2.69 -8.13
N ALA A 271 6.48 -1.37 -8.02
CA ALA A 271 6.40 -0.68 -6.76
C ALA A 271 4.93 -0.58 -6.32
N VAL A 272 4.61 -1.09 -5.14
CA VAL A 272 3.30 -0.90 -4.49
C VAL A 272 3.46 0.22 -3.49
N ILE A 273 2.82 1.36 -3.75
CA ILE A 273 2.86 2.55 -2.90
C ILE A 273 1.53 2.62 -2.15
N ASP A 274 1.57 2.45 -0.81
CA ASP A 274 0.36 2.22 -0.03
C ASP A 274 0.55 2.54 1.46
N ALA A 275 -0.48 2.34 2.27
CA ALA A 275 -0.52 2.67 3.71
C ALA A 275 0.29 1.71 4.61
N GLY A 276 0.79 0.60 4.07
CA GLY A 276 1.57 -0.39 4.82
C GLY A 276 1.21 -1.82 4.45
N PHE A 277 1.95 -2.78 5.01
CA PHE A 277 1.94 -4.18 4.57
C PHE A 277 1.97 -5.13 5.78
N LYS A 278 1.11 -4.86 6.77
CA LYS A 278 1.09 -5.56 8.05
C LYS A 278 1.05 -7.07 7.88
N ASP A 279 1.97 -7.75 8.57
CA ASP A 279 2.10 -9.21 8.62
C ASP A 279 2.26 -9.92 7.26
N LEU A 280 2.53 -9.19 6.17
CA LEU A 280 2.65 -9.78 4.83
C LEU A 280 3.72 -10.89 4.79
N MET A 281 4.86 -10.70 5.47
CA MET A 281 5.95 -11.68 5.51
C MET A 281 5.58 -12.98 6.25
N ASN A 282 4.59 -12.92 7.13
CA ASN A 282 4.06 -14.07 7.89
C ASN A 282 2.79 -14.66 7.26
N ASN A 283 2.24 -13.99 6.24
CA ASN A 283 1.01 -14.42 5.59
C ASN A 283 1.19 -15.78 4.89
N PRO A 284 0.39 -16.80 5.20
CA PRO A 284 0.58 -18.16 4.65
C PRO A 284 0.45 -18.22 3.12
N ILE A 285 -0.22 -17.25 2.50
CA ILE A 285 -0.43 -17.18 1.05
C ILE A 285 0.60 -16.28 0.38
N LEU A 286 0.95 -15.14 0.99
CA LEU A 286 1.77 -14.08 0.38
C LEU A 286 3.25 -14.13 0.76
N LYS A 287 3.64 -14.85 1.81
CA LYS A 287 5.03 -14.87 2.34
C LYS A 287 6.11 -15.26 1.34
N ASN A 288 5.74 -15.93 0.24
CA ASN A 288 6.69 -16.40 -0.78
C ASN A 288 6.70 -15.54 -2.06
N ILE A 289 6.00 -14.40 -2.09
CA ILE A 289 6.08 -13.47 -3.22
C ILE A 289 7.50 -12.90 -3.31
N ASN A 290 7.91 -12.53 -4.51
CA ASN A 290 9.25 -12.02 -4.76
C ASN A 290 9.36 -10.54 -4.32
N ILE A 291 9.75 -10.28 -3.07
CA ILE A 291 9.96 -8.93 -2.54
C ILE A 291 11.41 -8.51 -2.76
N LYS A 292 11.64 -7.40 -3.46
CA LYS A 292 12.96 -6.80 -3.70
C LYS A 292 13.41 -5.93 -2.53
N GLY A 293 12.47 -5.30 -1.86
CA GLY A 293 12.72 -4.46 -0.70
C GLY A 293 11.46 -3.75 -0.23
N SER A 294 11.57 -3.12 0.91
CA SER A 294 10.51 -2.31 1.51
C SER A 294 11.07 -1.04 2.14
N LYS A 295 10.28 0.02 2.16
CA LYS A 295 10.68 1.28 2.78
C LYS A 295 9.46 2.04 3.31
N SER A 296 9.59 2.64 4.51
CA SER A 296 8.67 3.65 5.01
C SER A 296 9.20 5.05 4.69
N PHE A 297 8.33 5.92 4.18
CA PHE A 297 8.61 7.33 3.95
C PHE A 297 8.01 8.23 5.03
N ILE A 298 7.13 7.70 5.88
CA ILE A 298 6.50 8.43 6.99
C ILE A 298 7.51 8.63 8.13
N TYR A 299 8.09 7.51 8.57
CA TYR A 299 9.13 7.45 9.59
C TYR A 299 10.19 6.44 9.17
N GLU A 300 11.41 6.89 8.99
CA GLU A 300 12.50 6.07 8.46
C GLU A 300 12.79 4.78 9.25
N LYS A 301 12.49 4.81 10.56
CA LYS A 301 12.70 3.69 11.48
C LYS A 301 11.51 2.73 11.56
N PHE A 302 10.41 3.02 10.89
CA PHE A 302 9.21 2.19 10.95
C PHE A 302 9.28 1.08 9.90
N ASN A 303 9.01 -0.13 10.35
CA ASN A 303 8.95 -1.28 9.47
C ASN A 303 7.57 -1.32 8.79
N PRO A 304 7.49 -1.20 7.44
CA PRO A 304 6.21 -1.25 6.71
C PRO A 304 5.37 -2.50 6.99
N PHE A 305 5.98 -3.59 7.43
CA PHE A 305 5.29 -4.84 7.76
C PHE A 305 4.60 -4.84 9.13
N ASN A 306 4.71 -3.75 9.87
CA ASN A 306 4.01 -3.59 11.14
C ASN A 306 2.75 -2.73 11.05
N TYR A 307 2.51 -2.09 9.90
CA TYR A 307 1.47 -1.10 9.70
C TYR A 307 0.63 -1.40 8.48
N GLY A 308 -0.59 -0.85 8.49
CA GLY A 308 -1.48 -0.78 7.36
C GLY A 308 -1.90 -2.14 6.81
N ASN A 309 -3.18 -2.32 6.63
CA ASN A 309 -3.71 -3.56 6.07
C ASN A 309 -3.93 -3.44 4.56
N HIS A 310 -4.18 -2.21 4.11
CA HIS A 310 -4.65 -1.92 2.76
C HIS A 310 -3.63 -2.38 1.70
N GLY A 311 -2.34 -2.08 1.88
CA GLY A 311 -1.30 -2.52 0.95
C GLY A 311 -1.14 -4.04 0.84
N VAL A 312 -1.52 -4.81 1.87
CA VAL A 312 -1.56 -6.29 1.79
C VAL A 312 -2.64 -6.73 0.81
N TYR A 313 -3.83 -6.15 0.90
CA TYR A 313 -4.95 -6.45 0.00
C TYR A 313 -4.62 -6.06 -1.44
N VAL A 314 -4.11 -4.86 -1.65
CA VAL A 314 -3.65 -4.34 -2.95
C VAL A 314 -2.58 -5.25 -3.55
N THR A 315 -1.56 -5.62 -2.76
CA THR A 315 -0.50 -6.53 -3.22
C THR A 315 -1.06 -7.88 -3.60
N SER A 316 -2.07 -8.39 -2.88
CA SER A 316 -2.67 -9.70 -3.15
C SER A 316 -3.33 -9.80 -4.52
N CYS A 317 -3.90 -8.70 -5.05
CA CYS A 317 -4.52 -8.66 -6.38
C CYS A 317 -3.51 -8.99 -7.51
N MET A 318 -2.25 -8.63 -7.32
CA MET A 318 -1.19 -8.83 -8.31
C MET A 318 -0.33 -10.05 -8.03
N ALA A 319 0.14 -10.18 -6.78
CA ALA A 319 1.29 -11.01 -6.43
C ALA A 319 0.93 -12.43 -6.02
N THR A 320 -0.33 -12.71 -5.68
CA THR A 320 -0.74 -14.06 -5.24
C THR A 320 -0.45 -15.07 -6.35
N ASN A 321 0.23 -16.17 -6.00
CA ASN A 321 0.59 -17.23 -6.94
C ASN A 321 0.26 -18.60 -6.33
N LYS A 322 -1.03 -18.90 -6.23
CA LYS A 322 -1.56 -20.16 -5.69
C LYS A 322 -2.50 -20.78 -6.71
N ALA A 323 -1.94 -21.56 -7.64
CA ALA A 323 -2.71 -22.26 -8.67
C ALA A 323 -3.91 -23.00 -8.08
N ASN A 324 -5.05 -22.97 -8.79
CA ASN A 324 -6.34 -23.57 -8.42
C ASN A 324 -6.98 -22.99 -7.14
N SER A 325 -6.42 -21.88 -6.61
CA SER A 325 -6.95 -21.23 -5.41
C SER A 325 -7.07 -19.71 -5.60
N PHE A 326 -5.94 -19.05 -5.86
CA PHE A 326 -5.86 -17.62 -6.15
C PHE A 326 -4.60 -17.31 -6.96
N VAL A 327 -4.76 -16.89 -8.20
CA VAL A 327 -3.66 -16.36 -9.02
C VAL A 327 -3.95 -14.91 -9.37
N GLY A 328 -3.04 -14.03 -8.95
CA GLY A 328 -3.12 -12.59 -9.21
C GLY A 328 -2.73 -12.22 -10.64
N THR A 329 -2.73 -10.92 -10.94
CA THR A 329 -2.55 -10.42 -12.32
C THR A 329 -1.10 -10.33 -12.79
N ALA A 330 -0.11 -10.38 -11.87
CA ALA A 330 1.32 -10.47 -12.18
C ALA A 330 2.04 -11.37 -11.16
N PRO A 331 1.66 -12.68 -11.08
CA PRO A 331 2.05 -13.56 -9.98
C PRO A 331 3.54 -13.89 -9.93
N GLU A 332 4.29 -13.62 -11.01
CA GLU A 332 5.72 -13.91 -11.13
C GLU A 332 6.58 -12.63 -11.23
N ALA A 333 5.95 -11.45 -11.04
CA ALA A 333 6.68 -10.19 -10.90
C ALA A 333 7.40 -10.09 -9.54
N ALA A 334 8.34 -9.16 -9.46
CA ALA A 334 8.97 -8.78 -8.20
C ALA A 334 8.40 -7.47 -7.67
N TYR A 335 8.40 -7.30 -6.34
CA TYR A 335 7.69 -6.21 -5.69
C TYR A 335 8.57 -5.37 -4.78
N TRP A 336 8.45 -4.05 -4.88
CA TRP A 336 8.93 -3.06 -3.93
C TRP A 336 7.73 -2.57 -3.11
N LEU A 337 7.80 -2.66 -1.77
CA LEU A 337 6.70 -2.31 -0.89
C LEU A 337 7.02 -0.99 -0.19
N LEU A 338 6.33 0.08 -0.59
CA LEU A 338 6.64 1.45 -0.23
C LEU A 338 5.48 2.07 0.55
N MET A 339 5.73 2.39 1.83
CA MET A 339 4.72 2.95 2.73
C MET A 339 4.78 4.47 2.75
N THR A 340 3.66 5.14 2.41
CA THR A 340 3.57 6.60 2.30
C THR A 340 2.42 7.22 3.09
N GLU A 341 1.51 6.43 3.66
CA GLU A 341 0.30 6.91 4.32
C GLU A 341 0.33 6.67 5.82
N ASP A 342 -0.14 7.64 6.57
CA ASP A 342 -0.56 7.49 7.95
C ASP A 342 -2.08 7.30 7.98
N GLU A 343 -2.55 6.08 8.26
CA GLU A 343 -3.99 5.76 8.22
C GLU A 343 -4.83 6.58 9.24
N ASP A 344 -4.16 7.21 10.21
CA ASP A 344 -4.82 8.01 11.26
C ASP A 344 -5.04 9.48 10.87
N THR A 345 -4.40 9.98 9.81
CA THR A 345 -4.42 11.39 9.41
C THR A 345 -4.47 11.54 7.88
N GLU A 346 -4.86 12.74 7.41
CA GLU A 346 -4.84 13.09 5.99
C GLU A 346 -4.26 14.49 5.85
N PHE A 347 -2.97 14.59 5.57
CA PHE A 347 -2.25 15.87 5.48
C PHE A 347 -1.46 16.01 4.17
N PRO A 348 -1.21 17.24 3.69
CA PRO A 348 -0.43 17.47 2.47
C PRO A 348 0.98 16.85 2.46
N VAL A 349 1.54 16.49 3.62
CA VAL A 349 2.85 15.81 3.71
C VAL A 349 2.84 14.42 3.07
N GLU A 350 1.68 13.76 2.98
CA GLU A 350 1.54 12.45 2.35
C GLU A 350 1.84 12.52 0.84
N GLU A 351 1.54 13.65 0.21
CA GLU A 351 1.97 13.90 -1.17
C GLU A 351 3.51 13.97 -1.30
N ASP A 352 4.21 14.53 -0.30
CA ASP A 352 5.69 14.57 -0.28
C ASP A 352 6.27 13.14 -0.16
N TYR A 353 5.65 12.31 0.67
CA TYR A 353 6.04 10.90 0.83
C TYR A 353 5.78 10.11 -0.45
N LEU A 354 4.63 10.31 -1.09
CA LEU A 354 4.29 9.69 -2.38
C LEU A 354 5.31 10.04 -3.45
N VAL A 355 5.67 11.32 -3.60
CA VAL A 355 6.66 11.76 -4.58
C VAL A 355 8.03 11.16 -4.28
N ALA A 356 8.45 11.13 -3.03
CA ALA A 356 9.71 10.49 -2.63
C ALA A 356 9.71 8.98 -2.91
N ALA A 357 8.56 8.30 -2.75
CA ALA A 357 8.41 6.89 -3.08
C ALA A 357 8.50 6.64 -4.60
N LEU A 358 7.91 7.51 -5.43
CA LEU A 358 8.04 7.47 -6.88
C LEU A 358 9.49 7.69 -7.34
N GLU A 359 10.20 8.64 -6.73
CA GLU A 359 11.63 8.86 -6.97
C GLU A 359 12.48 7.64 -6.59
N TYR A 360 12.13 6.99 -5.49
CA TYR A 360 12.80 5.76 -5.07
C TYR A 360 12.53 4.61 -6.05
N ALA A 361 11.26 4.39 -6.43
CA ALA A 361 10.87 3.39 -7.41
C ALA A 361 11.60 3.56 -8.74
N ASP A 362 11.73 4.81 -9.22
CA ASP A 362 12.53 5.11 -10.41
C ASP A 362 14.03 4.83 -10.20
N SER A 363 14.59 5.23 -9.06
CA SER A 363 16.03 5.09 -8.77
C SER A 363 16.46 3.63 -8.65
N VAL A 364 15.60 2.71 -8.18
CA VAL A 364 15.86 1.27 -8.13
C VAL A 364 15.58 0.58 -9.47
N GLY A 365 14.93 1.26 -10.40
CA GLY A 365 14.65 0.76 -11.74
C GLY A 365 13.37 -0.05 -11.86
N ALA A 366 12.38 0.18 -10.98
CA ALA A 366 11.06 -0.44 -11.11
C ALA A 366 10.46 -0.16 -12.51
N ASN A 367 9.69 -1.11 -13.03
CA ASN A 367 8.99 -0.94 -14.30
C ASN A 367 7.68 -0.19 -14.11
N ALA A 368 6.90 -0.58 -13.12
CA ALA A 368 5.60 0.00 -12.83
C ALA A 368 5.49 0.45 -11.37
N ALA A 369 4.58 1.37 -11.11
CA ALA A 369 4.12 1.73 -9.77
C ALA A 369 2.60 1.65 -9.71
N ASN A 370 2.07 0.95 -8.72
CA ASN A 370 0.67 0.98 -8.36
C ASN A 370 0.44 1.95 -7.22
N ILE A 371 -0.49 2.89 -7.40
CA ILE A 371 -0.92 3.86 -6.40
C ILE A 371 -2.41 3.64 -6.17
N SER A 372 -2.74 3.02 -5.03
CA SER A 372 -4.13 2.81 -4.61
C SER A 372 -4.59 3.89 -3.63
N LEU A 373 -4.07 5.09 -3.79
CA LEU A 373 -4.21 6.27 -2.95
C LEU A 373 -4.65 7.46 -3.79
N GLY A 374 -5.18 8.49 -3.13
CA GLY A 374 -5.54 9.73 -3.80
C GLY A 374 -5.97 10.80 -2.82
N TYR A 375 -5.70 12.07 -3.15
CA TYR A 375 -5.96 13.20 -2.29
C TYR A 375 -6.95 14.18 -2.96
N ILE A 376 -7.98 14.56 -2.23
CA ILE A 376 -8.92 15.63 -2.58
C ILE A 376 -9.03 16.60 -1.40
N GLY A 377 -9.30 16.07 -0.22
CA GLY A 377 -9.41 16.81 1.02
C GLY A 377 -8.32 16.44 1.99
N PHE A 378 -8.07 17.33 2.93
CA PHE A 378 -7.13 17.16 4.02
C PHE A 378 -7.83 17.44 5.35
N ASP A 379 -7.19 17.08 6.46
CA ASP A 379 -7.65 17.46 7.78
C ASP A 379 -7.91 18.98 7.85
N LYS A 380 -8.96 19.40 8.57
CA LYS A 380 -9.58 20.74 8.47
C LYS A 380 -8.65 21.94 8.53
N SER A 381 -7.45 21.77 9.03
CA SER A 381 -6.45 22.83 9.07
C SER A 381 -5.84 23.17 7.71
N PHE A 382 -6.11 22.37 6.69
CA PHE A 382 -5.59 22.53 5.35
C PHE A 382 -6.71 22.61 4.31
N PRO A 383 -6.56 23.49 3.30
CA PRO A 383 -7.56 23.59 2.25
C PRO A 383 -7.60 22.33 1.39
N ALA A 384 -8.80 21.85 1.10
CA ALA A 384 -9.02 20.81 0.11
C ALA A 384 -8.67 21.33 -1.29
N TYR A 385 -8.27 20.42 -2.17
CA TYR A 385 -8.18 20.69 -3.60
C TYR A 385 -9.56 20.97 -4.17
N LYS A 386 -9.62 21.84 -5.16
CA LYS A 386 -10.81 22.15 -5.94
C LYS A 386 -10.74 21.46 -7.29
N PHE A 387 -11.85 21.43 -7.99
CA PHE A 387 -11.89 20.85 -9.35
C PHE A 387 -10.91 21.56 -10.30
N GLU A 388 -10.74 22.88 -10.16
CA GLU A 388 -9.82 23.69 -10.95
C GLU A 388 -8.35 23.31 -10.77
N ASP A 389 -8.01 22.64 -9.67
CA ASP A 389 -6.67 22.15 -9.37
C ASP A 389 -6.36 20.83 -10.10
N MET A 390 -7.40 20.13 -10.59
CA MET A 390 -7.27 18.83 -11.25
C MET A 390 -6.88 18.99 -12.72
N ASN A 391 -5.68 19.50 -12.95
CA ASN A 391 -5.08 19.78 -14.27
C ASN A 391 -3.74 19.03 -14.48
N GLY A 392 -3.36 18.15 -13.53
CA GLY A 392 -2.11 17.41 -13.55
C GLY A 392 -0.85 18.21 -13.18
N ASN A 393 -0.96 19.52 -12.93
CA ASN A 393 0.19 20.41 -12.70
C ASN A 393 0.12 21.18 -11.37
N THR A 394 -1.08 21.41 -10.83
CA THR A 394 -1.27 22.15 -9.57
C THR A 394 -0.91 21.30 -8.36
N ALA A 395 -1.51 20.12 -8.23
CA ALA A 395 -1.30 19.23 -7.10
C ALA A 395 0.14 18.68 -7.07
N PHE A 396 0.68 18.59 -5.85
CA PHE A 396 2.07 18.19 -5.65
C PHE A 396 2.31 16.74 -6.09
N ALA A 397 1.40 15.82 -5.73
CA ALA A 397 1.47 14.41 -6.12
C ALA A 397 1.35 14.23 -7.64
N SER A 398 0.45 14.96 -8.32
CA SER A 398 0.30 14.89 -9.78
C SER A 398 1.54 15.32 -10.53
N ARG A 399 2.22 16.37 -10.04
CA ARG A 399 3.51 16.82 -10.61
C ARG A 399 4.59 15.75 -10.49
N GLY A 400 4.67 15.09 -9.32
CA GLY A 400 5.60 13.98 -9.12
C GLY A 400 5.28 12.78 -10.00
N ALA A 401 4.00 12.41 -10.13
CA ALA A 401 3.55 11.30 -10.97
C ALA A 401 3.83 11.54 -12.47
N ASN A 402 3.68 12.78 -12.96
CA ASN A 402 4.06 13.15 -14.32
C ASN A 402 5.56 12.98 -14.56
N ILE A 403 6.39 13.46 -13.64
CA ILE A 403 7.84 13.31 -13.77
C ILE A 403 8.22 11.82 -13.74
N ALA A 404 7.60 11.02 -12.86
CA ALA A 404 7.81 9.57 -12.82
C ALA A 404 7.49 8.90 -14.16
N ALA A 405 6.36 9.29 -14.78
CA ALA A 405 5.96 8.80 -16.09
C ALA A 405 6.93 9.24 -17.20
N ASP A 406 7.40 10.48 -17.18
CA ASP A 406 8.40 11.00 -18.13
C ASP A 406 9.77 10.31 -17.95
N LYS A 407 10.08 9.89 -16.73
CA LYS A 407 11.27 9.07 -16.42
C LYS A 407 11.09 7.58 -16.77
N GLY A 408 9.97 7.20 -17.38
CA GLY A 408 9.74 5.85 -17.90
C GLY A 408 9.15 4.87 -16.89
N LEU A 409 8.55 5.34 -15.79
CA LEU A 409 7.78 4.50 -14.88
C LEU A 409 6.34 4.39 -15.40
N LEU A 410 5.80 3.18 -15.47
CA LEU A 410 4.38 2.95 -15.74
C LEU A 410 3.60 3.19 -14.45
N VAL A 411 3.04 4.40 -14.30
CA VAL A 411 2.29 4.77 -13.10
C VAL A 411 0.81 4.46 -13.30
N VAL A 412 0.26 3.59 -12.46
CA VAL A 412 -1.15 3.19 -12.47
C VAL A 412 -1.80 3.66 -11.17
N VAL A 413 -2.94 4.34 -11.28
CA VAL A 413 -3.57 5.06 -10.16
C VAL A 413 -5.04 4.74 -10.07
N ALA A 414 -5.55 4.52 -8.86
CA ALA A 414 -6.97 4.39 -8.58
C ALA A 414 -7.72 5.70 -8.84
N ALA A 415 -8.91 5.64 -9.44
CA ALA A 415 -9.69 6.82 -9.78
C ALA A 415 -10.27 7.56 -8.57
N GLY A 416 -10.43 6.88 -7.42
CA GLY A 416 -11.12 7.36 -6.23
C GLY A 416 -12.49 6.73 -6.03
N ASN A 417 -13.05 6.89 -4.82
CA ASN A 417 -14.27 6.20 -4.37
C ASN A 417 -15.40 7.16 -3.95
N ASP A 418 -15.34 8.42 -4.36
CA ASP A 418 -16.25 9.46 -3.92
C ASP A 418 -17.40 9.74 -4.89
N ARG A 419 -17.46 8.98 -6.00
CA ARG A 419 -18.41 9.22 -7.11
C ARG A 419 -18.39 10.67 -7.57
N SER A 420 -17.24 11.30 -7.51
CA SER A 420 -16.97 12.68 -7.88
C SER A 420 -15.89 12.72 -8.97
N TRP A 421 -15.33 13.89 -9.24
CA TRP A 421 -14.16 14.02 -10.09
C TRP A 421 -12.94 13.30 -9.50
N VAL A 422 -12.01 12.87 -10.36
CA VAL A 422 -10.80 12.17 -9.92
C VAL A 422 -9.87 13.13 -9.18
N GLY A 423 -9.32 12.67 -8.05
CA GLY A 423 -8.34 13.42 -7.26
C GLY A 423 -6.92 13.32 -7.80
N THR A 424 -5.98 13.93 -7.08
CA THR A 424 -4.54 13.78 -7.34
C THR A 424 -4.03 12.46 -6.74
N PRO A 425 -3.10 11.69 -7.38
CA PRO A 425 -2.48 11.95 -8.68
C PRO A 425 -3.20 11.36 -9.90
N ALA A 426 -4.46 10.90 -9.75
CA ALA A 426 -5.22 10.29 -10.84
C ALA A 426 -5.55 11.28 -11.98
N ASP A 427 -5.57 12.57 -11.70
CA ASP A 427 -5.75 13.64 -12.67
C ASP A 427 -4.52 13.87 -13.57
N ALA A 428 -3.35 13.29 -13.23
CA ALA A 428 -2.11 13.49 -13.99
C ALA A 428 -2.20 12.93 -15.42
N PRO A 429 -1.71 13.62 -16.46
CA PRO A 429 -1.77 13.16 -17.85
C PRO A 429 -0.89 11.93 -18.12
N GLY A 430 0.23 11.80 -17.42
CA GLY A 430 1.20 10.73 -17.61
C GLY A 430 0.83 9.38 -17.00
N VAL A 431 -0.26 9.29 -16.24
CA VAL A 431 -0.65 8.07 -15.52
C VAL A 431 -1.79 7.32 -16.20
N LEU A 432 -1.89 6.03 -15.94
CA LEU A 432 -3.05 5.20 -16.27
C LEU A 432 -4.01 5.20 -15.08
N THR A 433 -5.09 5.96 -15.17
CA THR A 433 -6.12 6.05 -14.14
C THR A 433 -7.16 4.96 -14.33
N VAL A 434 -7.44 4.19 -13.29
CA VAL A 434 -8.32 3.02 -13.35
C VAL A 434 -9.57 3.25 -12.51
N GLY A 435 -10.71 3.25 -13.17
CA GLY A 435 -12.04 3.26 -12.55
C GLY A 435 -12.58 1.85 -12.31
N GLY A 436 -13.74 1.77 -11.67
CA GLY A 436 -14.30 0.54 -11.16
C GLY A 436 -15.57 0.05 -11.83
N ILE A 437 -15.64 -1.27 -12.09
CA ILE A 437 -16.85 -2.00 -12.47
C ILE A 437 -17.14 -3.16 -11.52
N ASP A 438 -18.38 -3.66 -11.58
CA ASP A 438 -18.75 -4.95 -11.00
C ASP A 438 -18.48 -6.12 -11.98
N LYS A 439 -18.71 -7.35 -11.54
CA LYS A 439 -18.53 -8.57 -12.36
C LYS A 439 -19.44 -8.66 -13.59
N ASN A 440 -20.49 -7.84 -13.69
CA ASN A 440 -21.41 -7.76 -14.82
C ASN A 440 -21.04 -6.64 -15.79
N GLY A 441 -19.96 -5.88 -15.50
CA GLY A 441 -19.51 -4.75 -16.32
C GLY A 441 -20.23 -3.43 -16.03
N ASN A 442 -21.05 -3.36 -14.97
CA ASN A 442 -21.68 -2.11 -14.55
C ASN A 442 -20.69 -1.26 -13.77
N ILE A 443 -20.74 0.07 -13.92
CA ILE A 443 -19.95 1.00 -13.12
C ILE A 443 -20.21 0.80 -11.64
N SER A 444 -19.16 0.64 -10.87
CA SER A 444 -19.24 0.63 -9.40
C SER A 444 -19.78 1.96 -8.88
N SER A 445 -20.78 1.91 -8.01
CA SER A 445 -21.53 3.10 -7.56
C SER A 445 -20.67 4.18 -6.90
N PHE A 446 -19.50 3.81 -6.43
CA PHE A 446 -18.55 4.70 -5.75
C PHE A 446 -17.45 5.23 -6.69
N SER A 447 -17.19 4.59 -7.85
CA SER A 447 -16.06 4.94 -8.72
C SER A 447 -16.11 6.41 -9.14
N SER A 448 -15.01 7.14 -8.87
CA SER A 448 -14.83 8.52 -9.32
C SER A 448 -14.57 8.59 -10.82
N TYR A 449 -14.99 9.69 -11.45
CA TYR A 449 -14.90 9.89 -12.90
C TYR A 449 -15.04 11.37 -13.25
N GLY A 450 -14.67 11.74 -14.46
CA GLY A 450 -14.95 13.08 -14.97
C GLY A 450 -14.06 13.48 -16.13
N ILE A 451 -14.28 14.71 -16.59
CA ILE A 451 -13.36 15.42 -17.47
C ILE A 451 -12.53 16.33 -16.55
N THR A 452 -11.21 16.25 -16.64
CA THR A 452 -10.34 17.18 -15.92
C THR A 452 -10.55 18.61 -16.42
N ILE A 453 -10.09 19.62 -15.67
CA ILE A 453 -10.27 21.01 -16.08
C ILE A 453 -9.63 21.33 -17.45
N ASP A 454 -8.58 20.59 -17.82
CA ASP A 454 -7.92 20.65 -19.13
C ASP A 454 -8.50 19.65 -20.16
N GLN A 455 -9.75 19.21 -19.96
CA GLN A 455 -10.59 18.45 -20.89
C GLN A 455 -10.13 17.01 -21.19
N ARG A 456 -9.30 16.39 -20.33
CA ARG A 456 -8.97 14.96 -20.46
C ARG A 456 -10.04 14.11 -19.81
N VAL A 457 -10.44 13.03 -20.50
CA VAL A 457 -11.38 12.04 -19.96
C VAL A 457 -10.69 11.18 -18.90
N LYS A 458 -11.30 11.03 -17.72
CA LYS A 458 -10.85 10.14 -16.64
C LYS A 458 -12.07 9.40 -16.03
N PRO A 459 -11.90 8.15 -15.58
CA PRO A 459 -10.68 7.33 -15.66
C PRO A 459 -10.28 7.03 -17.08
N ASP A 460 -9.06 6.54 -17.29
CA ASP A 460 -8.65 6.06 -18.61
C ASP A 460 -9.39 4.77 -18.97
N VAL A 461 -9.32 3.76 -18.10
CA VAL A 461 -9.91 2.45 -18.30
C VAL A 461 -10.58 1.93 -17.04
N LEU A 462 -11.27 0.81 -17.16
CA LEU A 462 -12.01 0.18 -16.08
C LEU A 462 -11.48 -1.24 -15.82
N ALA A 463 -11.48 -1.62 -14.55
CA ALA A 463 -11.26 -2.99 -14.09
C ALA A 463 -12.23 -3.34 -12.95
N LEU A 464 -12.24 -4.59 -12.52
CA LEU A 464 -13.08 -5.01 -11.40
C LEU A 464 -12.76 -4.15 -10.16
N ALA A 465 -13.78 -3.64 -9.48
CA ALA A 465 -13.69 -2.83 -8.27
C ALA A 465 -14.76 -3.20 -7.24
N THR A 466 -15.76 -3.98 -7.65
CA THR A 466 -16.82 -4.46 -6.75
C THR A 466 -16.74 -5.98 -6.67
N GLY A 467 -16.40 -6.47 -5.49
CA GLY A 467 -16.25 -7.89 -5.23
C GLY A 467 -14.90 -8.47 -5.67
N ASP A 468 -13.85 -7.65 -5.76
CA ASP A 468 -12.48 -8.12 -6.01
C ASP A 468 -12.07 -9.20 -5.03
N ALA A 469 -11.46 -10.27 -5.54
CA ALA A 469 -10.87 -11.29 -4.69
C ALA A 469 -9.60 -10.74 -4.01
N LEU A 470 -9.50 -10.95 -2.70
CA LEU A 470 -8.41 -10.47 -1.85
C LEU A 470 -7.92 -11.58 -0.91
N VAL A 471 -6.67 -11.42 -0.43
CA VAL A 471 -6.11 -12.24 0.64
C VAL A 471 -6.09 -11.42 1.94
N SER A 472 -6.70 -11.95 3.02
CA SER A 472 -6.67 -11.33 4.34
C SER A 472 -5.30 -11.44 5.00
N LEU A 473 -5.07 -10.72 6.09
CA LEU A 473 -3.84 -10.83 6.90
C LEU A 473 -3.59 -12.26 7.41
N SER A 474 -4.65 -13.01 7.70
CA SER A 474 -4.57 -14.41 8.13
C SER A 474 -4.39 -15.41 6.97
N GLY A 475 -4.41 -14.95 5.72
CA GLY A 475 -4.37 -15.80 4.53
C GLY A 475 -5.74 -16.36 4.10
N ALA A 476 -6.83 -15.92 4.70
CA ALA A 476 -8.17 -16.26 4.21
C ALA A 476 -8.48 -15.49 2.92
N TYR A 477 -9.25 -16.11 2.03
CA TYR A 477 -9.74 -15.44 0.84
C TYR A 477 -11.01 -14.64 1.16
N GLY A 478 -11.10 -13.46 0.63
CA GLY A 478 -12.24 -12.56 0.81
C GLY A 478 -12.52 -11.74 -0.42
N SER A 479 -13.30 -10.68 -0.25
CA SER A 479 -13.55 -9.70 -1.32
C SER A 479 -13.60 -8.29 -0.77
N GLY A 480 -13.22 -7.35 -1.62
CA GLY A 480 -13.28 -5.92 -1.34
C GLY A 480 -13.97 -5.13 -2.43
N ASN A 481 -14.35 -3.91 -2.07
CA ASN A 481 -14.90 -2.93 -3.00
C ASN A 481 -14.04 -1.66 -2.93
N GLY A 482 -13.63 -1.15 -4.08
CA GLY A 482 -12.82 0.04 -4.19
C GLY A 482 -12.02 0.10 -5.49
N THR A 483 -11.85 1.27 -6.06
CA THR A 483 -10.92 1.49 -7.19
C THR A 483 -9.48 1.17 -6.80
N SER A 484 -9.19 1.15 -5.48
CA SER A 484 -7.93 0.68 -4.90
C SER A 484 -7.59 -0.76 -5.26
N PHE A 485 -8.57 -1.59 -5.66
CA PHE A 485 -8.35 -2.96 -6.13
C PHE A 485 -8.38 -3.06 -7.66
N ALA A 486 -9.15 -2.21 -8.35
CA ALA A 486 -9.11 -2.09 -9.80
C ALA A 486 -7.73 -1.65 -10.33
N SER A 487 -7.09 -0.71 -9.63
CA SER A 487 -5.75 -0.22 -9.98
C SER A 487 -4.69 -1.33 -10.00
N PRO A 488 -4.49 -2.14 -8.94
CA PRO A 488 -3.52 -3.23 -8.97
C PRO A 488 -3.89 -4.32 -9.98
N VAL A 489 -5.17 -4.65 -10.17
CA VAL A 489 -5.59 -5.58 -11.23
C VAL A 489 -5.05 -5.10 -12.57
N MET A 490 -5.29 -3.85 -12.94
CA MET A 490 -4.80 -3.28 -14.19
C MET A 490 -3.28 -3.10 -14.22
N CYS A 491 -2.65 -2.74 -13.10
CA CYS A 491 -1.20 -2.57 -13.00
C CYS A 491 -0.45 -3.86 -13.30
N GLY A 492 -0.90 -4.98 -12.74
CA GLY A 492 -0.33 -6.29 -13.03
C GLY A 492 -0.48 -6.69 -14.48
N LEU A 493 -1.68 -6.53 -15.07
CA LEU A 493 -1.94 -6.83 -16.49
C LEU A 493 -1.12 -5.94 -17.42
N ALA A 494 -1.04 -4.64 -17.14
CA ALA A 494 -0.22 -3.69 -17.91
C ALA A 494 1.28 -4.04 -17.84
N THR A 495 1.75 -4.52 -16.68
CA THR A 495 3.12 -4.97 -16.50
C THR A 495 3.41 -6.25 -17.30
N CYS A 496 2.48 -7.21 -17.33
CA CYS A 496 2.58 -8.41 -18.16
C CYS A 496 2.54 -8.09 -19.65
N LEU A 497 1.71 -7.13 -20.07
CA LEU A 497 1.71 -6.63 -21.44
C LEU A 497 3.06 -6.01 -21.82
N TRP A 498 3.65 -5.25 -20.92
CA TRP A 498 4.97 -4.66 -21.14
C TRP A 498 6.09 -5.70 -21.17
N GLN A 499 5.99 -6.76 -20.36
CA GLN A 499 6.88 -7.92 -20.45
C GLN A 499 6.85 -8.55 -21.85
N ALA A 500 5.66 -8.68 -22.44
CA ALA A 500 5.47 -9.26 -23.78
C ALA A 500 6.09 -8.39 -24.88
N TYR A 501 6.03 -7.07 -24.74
CA TYR A 501 6.48 -6.11 -25.76
C TYR A 501 7.50 -5.11 -25.19
N PRO A 502 8.70 -5.58 -24.85
CA PRO A 502 9.68 -4.79 -24.12
C PRO A 502 10.37 -3.67 -24.92
N LYS A 503 10.09 -3.53 -26.22
CA LYS A 503 10.52 -2.38 -27.03
C LYS A 503 9.63 -1.15 -26.83
N LEU A 504 8.40 -1.34 -26.35
CA LEU A 504 7.46 -0.26 -26.13
C LEU A 504 7.84 0.55 -24.89
N SER A 505 7.53 1.84 -24.91
CA SER A 505 7.64 2.70 -23.74
C SER A 505 6.43 2.54 -22.81
N ASN A 506 6.54 3.03 -21.57
CA ASN A 506 5.40 3.12 -20.65
C ASN A 506 4.21 3.87 -21.27
N LYS A 507 4.48 4.95 -22.03
CA LYS A 507 3.45 5.74 -22.73
C LYS A 507 2.78 4.94 -23.85
N ASP A 508 3.53 4.11 -24.57
CA ASP A 508 2.98 3.21 -25.58
C ASP A 508 2.06 2.17 -24.94
N ILE A 509 2.47 1.58 -23.80
CA ILE A 509 1.65 0.61 -23.05
C ILE A 509 0.34 1.25 -22.61
N ILE A 510 0.37 2.45 -22.03
CA ILE A 510 -0.85 3.19 -21.67
C ILE A 510 -1.73 3.44 -22.92
N SER A 511 -1.13 3.84 -24.03
CA SER A 511 -1.83 4.12 -25.27
C SER A 511 -2.54 2.88 -25.82
N VAL A 512 -1.87 1.72 -25.91
CA VAL A 512 -2.50 0.50 -26.42
C VAL A 512 -3.57 -0.05 -25.49
N ILE A 513 -3.40 0.12 -24.16
CA ILE A 513 -4.43 -0.25 -23.17
C ILE A 513 -5.68 0.62 -23.37
N ARG A 514 -5.55 1.95 -23.51
CA ARG A 514 -6.68 2.84 -23.85
C ARG A 514 -7.35 2.42 -25.16
N GLN A 515 -6.57 2.13 -26.21
CA GLN A 515 -7.07 1.72 -27.52
C GLN A 515 -7.76 0.35 -27.49
N SER A 516 -7.41 -0.51 -26.57
CA SER A 516 -8.07 -1.80 -26.39
C SER A 516 -9.47 -1.68 -25.76
N GLY A 517 -9.74 -0.55 -25.10
CA GLY A 517 -11.00 -0.30 -24.41
C GLY A 517 -12.21 -0.35 -25.35
N ASN A 518 -13.31 -0.91 -24.86
CA ASN A 518 -14.54 -1.11 -25.64
C ASN A 518 -15.30 0.18 -25.98
N ARG A 519 -14.81 1.35 -25.50
CA ARG A 519 -15.33 2.69 -25.77
C ARG A 519 -14.28 3.65 -26.36
N TYR A 520 -13.18 3.11 -26.87
CA TYR A 520 -12.06 3.95 -27.33
C TYR A 520 -12.44 5.02 -28.36
N ILE A 521 -13.32 4.68 -29.32
CA ILE A 521 -13.73 5.61 -30.40
C ILE A 521 -14.63 6.73 -29.87
N ALA A 522 -15.39 6.47 -28.81
CA ALA A 522 -16.31 7.42 -28.19
C ALA A 522 -16.22 7.31 -26.66
N PRO A 523 -15.14 7.81 -26.07
CA PRO A 523 -14.99 7.77 -24.61
C PRO A 523 -16.08 8.62 -23.96
N LEU A 524 -16.64 8.09 -22.88
CA LEU A 524 -17.82 8.66 -22.23
C LEU A 524 -17.71 8.53 -20.71
N MET A 525 -18.08 9.58 -19.97
CA MET A 525 -18.27 9.48 -18.53
C MET A 525 -19.45 8.57 -18.19
N PRO A 526 -19.36 7.73 -17.13
CA PRO A 526 -18.22 7.54 -16.21
C PRO A 526 -17.23 6.46 -16.67
N PHE A 527 -17.28 6.01 -17.91
CA PHE A 527 -16.59 4.81 -18.39
C PHE A 527 -15.16 5.06 -18.87
N GLY A 528 -14.78 6.30 -19.14
CA GLY A 528 -13.51 6.59 -19.81
C GLY A 528 -13.47 5.94 -21.20
N TYR A 529 -12.33 5.31 -21.55
CA TYR A 529 -12.20 4.50 -22.78
C TYR A 529 -12.82 3.10 -22.62
N GLY A 530 -13.45 2.82 -21.48
CA GLY A 530 -14.17 1.59 -21.21
C GLY A 530 -13.31 0.49 -20.59
N VAL A 531 -13.84 -0.73 -20.64
CA VAL A 531 -13.14 -1.92 -20.15
C VAL A 531 -12.04 -2.29 -21.13
N ALA A 532 -10.78 -2.26 -20.69
CA ALA A 532 -9.65 -2.64 -21.51
C ALA A 532 -9.64 -4.17 -21.74
N ASP A 533 -9.29 -4.59 -22.94
CA ASP A 533 -9.18 -5.98 -23.36
C ASP A 533 -7.72 -6.34 -23.62
N MET A 534 -7.12 -7.22 -22.80
CA MET A 534 -5.70 -7.55 -22.92
C MET A 534 -5.38 -8.36 -24.17
N GLN A 535 -6.30 -9.15 -24.70
CA GLN A 535 -6.08 -9.84 -25.97
C GLN A 535 -5.97 -8.84 -27.13
N LYS A 536 -6.86 -7.85 -27.18
CA LYS A 536 -6.79 -6.76 -28.15
C LYS A 536 -5.56 -5.88 -27.93
N ALA A 537 -5.21 -5.58 -26.66
CA ALA A 537 -4.01 -4.82 -26.32
C ALA A 537 -2.74 -5.52 -26.82
N MET A 538 -2.63 -6.85 -26.69
CA MET A 538 -1.52 -7.63 -27.24
C MET A 538 -1.40 -7.49 -28.77
N GLN A 539 -2.52 -7.53 -29.50
CA GLN A 539 -2.52 -7.33 -30.95
C GLN A 539 -2.02 -5.93 -31.34
N LEU A 540 -2.54 -4.90 -30.66
CA LEU A 540 -2.11 -3.51 -30.87
C LEU A 540 -0.64 -3.29 -30.52
N ALA A 541 -0.21 -3.85 -29.37
CA ALA A 541 1.18 -3.76 -28.92
C ALA A 541 2.14 -4.47 -29.88
N LYS A 542 1.75 -5.63 -30.42
CA LYS A 542 2.52 -6.35 -31.44
C LYS A 542 2.73 -5.48 -32.67
N ALA A 543 1.65 -4.98 -33.27
CA ALA A 543 1.72 -4.13 -34.45
C ALA A 543 2.58 -2.88 -34.22
N LEU A 544 2.43 -2.22 -33.07
CA LEU A 544 3.25 -1.06 -32.70
C LEU A 544 4.73 -1.42 -32.48
N SER A 545 5.01 -2.56 -31.86
CA SER A 545 6.39 -3.02 -31.60
C SER A 545 7.13 -3.45 -32.88
N GLU A 546 6.40 -3.92 -33.91
CA GLU A 546 6.95 -4.27 -35.22
C GLU A 546 7.25 -3.03 -36.07
N SER A 547 6.55 -1.90 -35.81
CA SER A 547 6.77 -0.63 -36.49
C SER A 547 7.92 0.22 -35.91
N LYS A 548 8.44 -0.15 -34.73
CA LYS A 548 9.60 0.46 -34.03
C LYS A 548 10.85 -0.40 -34.17
#